data_8e6c7982631b03f205e062095c7ded73
#
_entry.id   8e6c7982631b03f205e062095c7ded73
#
_cell.length_a   1.000
_cell.length_b   1.000
_cell.length_c   1.000
_cell.angle_alpha   90.00
_cell.angle_beta   90.00
_cell.angle_gamma   90.00
#
_symmetry.space_group_name_H-M   'P 1'
#
loop_
_entity.id
_entity.type
_entity.pdbx_description
1 polymer ?
#
loop_
_entity_poly.entity_id
_entity_poly.type
_entity_poly.pdbx_seq_one_letter_code
_entity_poly.pdbx_strand_id
1 'polypeptide(L)'
;TNGIVPMGVVAVRENIYDQVMDASPEGAVELFHGYTYSGIPVAVSAALAVQEIFEREDIFNRVKNISNYFQEGLHSLKDIECIESIRNYGLLGGIDIQMMDKPGKAGFQVYKECYKAGVNIKPTGDALIIAPPFICDKKNIDEIIEKLRKGIKNYIKISK
;
A
#
# COMPACT_ATOMS: atom_id res chain seq x y z
N THR A 1 -11.31 -8.44 0.00
CA THR A 1 -11.99 -8.28 1.31
C THR A 1 -11.65 -6.95 2.01
N ASN A 2 -10.75 -6.17 1.40
CA ASN A 2 -10.26 -4.90 1.95
C ASN A 2 -9.73 -5.02 3.41
N GLY A 3 -9.11 -6.14 3.74
CA GLY A 3 -8.53 -6.39 5.06
C GLY A 3 -9.50 -6.91 6.13
N ILE A 4 -10.78 -7.10 5.82
CA ILE A 4 -11.77 -7.59 6.78
C ILE A 4 -11.53 -9.06 7.13
N VAL A 5 -11.27 -9.88 6.11
CA VAL A 5 -10.95 -11.32 6.27
C VAL A 5 -9.74 -11.64 5.40
N PRO A 6 -8.75 -12.39 5.91
CA PRO A 6 -7.64 -12.86 5.08
C PRO A 6 -8.15 -13.69 3.89
N MET A 7 -7.76 -13.31 2.68
CA MET A 7 -8.14 -14.01 1.45
C MET A 7 -7.09 -13.74 0.37
N GLY A 8 -6.69 -14.77 -0.35
CA GLY A 8 -5.90 -14.68 -1.56
C GLY A 8 -6.66 -15.23 -2.75
N VAL A 9 -6.43 -14.69 -3.94
CA VAL A 9 -7.01 -15.17 -5.20
C VAL A 9 -5.90 -15.25 -6.23
N VAL A 10 -5.88 -16.35 -6.97
CA VAL A 10 -5.02 -16.52 -8.14
C VAL A 10 -5.92 -16.69 -9.36
N ALA A 11 -5.87 -15.72 -10.27
CA ALA A 11 -6.59 -15.79 -11.54
C ALA A 11 -5.60 -16.14 -12.65
N VAL A 12 -5.88 -17.18 -13.41
CA VAL A 12 -5.06 -17.63 -14.53
C VAL A 12 -5.89 -17.73 -15.80
N ARG A 13 -5.24 -17.63 -16.96
CA ARG A 13 -5.87 -17.89 -18.24
C ARG A 13 -6.12 -19.39 -18.41
N GLU A 14 -7.21 -19.75 -19.08
CA GLU A 14 -7.60 -21.13 -19.32
C GLU A 14 -6.46 -21.96 -19.93
N ASN A 15 -5.80 -21.45 -20.96
CA ASN A 15 -4.68 -22.15 -21.60
C ASN A 15 -3.48 -22.43 -20.66
N ILE A 16 -3.29 -21.65 -19.60
CA ILE A 16 -2.27 -21.91 -18.57
C ILE A 16 -2.75 -23.01 -17.63
N TYR A 17 -4.03 -22.95 -17.24
CA TYR A 17 -4.66 -23.99 -16.43
C TYR A 17 -4.60 -25.35 -17.15
N ASP A 18 -5.00 -25.41 -18.43
CA ASP A 18 -4.98 -26.62 -19.22
C ASP A 18 -3.59 -27.27 -19.32
N GLN A 19 -2.54 -26.46 -19.55
CA GLN A 19 -1.16 -26.97 -19.58
C GLN A 19 -0.72 -27.59 -18.25
N VAL A 20 -1.17 -27.01 -17.13
CA VAL A 20 -0.86 -27.56 -15.79
C VAL A 20 -1.62 -28.87 -15.58
N MET A 21 -2.89 -28.93 -16.01
CA MET A 21 -3.72 -30.13 -15.89
C MET A 21 -3.23 -31.28 -16.81
N ASP A 22 -2.86 -30.96 -18.04
CA ASP A 22 -2.32 -31.92 -19.00
C ASP A 22 -0.97 -32.52 -18.55
N ALA A 23 -0.18 -31.75 -17.84
CA ALA A 23 1.08 -32.20 -17.25
C ALA A 23 0.90 -33.02 -15.96
N SER A 24 -0.30 -33.07 -15.42
CA SER A 24 -0.59 -33.81 -14.19
C SER A 24 -0.65 -35.30 -14.43
N PRO A 25 -0.25 -36.21 -13.49
CA PRO A 25 -0.38 -37.64 -13.64
C PRO A 25 -1.83 -38.04 -13.86
N GLU A 26 -2.04 -39.08 -14.66
CA GLU A 26 -3.38 -39.64 -14.92
C GLU A 26 -4.07 -40.03 -13.60
N GLY A 27 -5.29 -39.58 -13.38
CA GLY A 27 -6.07 -39.79 -12.17
C GLY A 27 -5.66 -38.88 -10.99
N ALA A 28 -4.75 -37.89 -11.21
CA ALA A 28 -4.46 -36.87 -10.21
C ALA A 28 -5.71 -36.03 -9.98
N VAL A 29 -5.94 -35.68 -8.70
CA VAL A 29 -6.87 -34.62 -8.35
C VAL A 29 -6.24 -33.31 -8.80
N GLU A 30 -6.99 -32.42 -9.42
CA GLU A 30 -6.64 -31.07 -9.85
C GLU A 30 -5.27 -30.53 -9.36
N LEU A 31 -4.88 -29.31 -9.67
CA LEU A 31 -3.63 -28.70 -9.18
C LEU A 31 -3.39 -29.03 -7.69
N PHE A 32 -2.36 -29.85 -7.39
CA PHE A 32 -2.09 -30.29 -6.03
C PHE A 32 -1.71 -29.11 -5.14
N HIS A 33 -2.68 -28.67 -4.34
CA HIS A 33 -2.57 -27.54 -3.44
C HIS A 33 -3.39 -27.80 -2.17
N GLY A 34 -3.06 -27.13 -1.07
CA GLY A 34 -3.84 -27.21 0.16
C GLY A 34 -5.13 -26.40 0.09
N TYR A 35 -6.28 -27.05 -0.15
CA TYR A 35 -7.57 -26.41 -0.32
C TYR A 35 -8.42 -26.29 0.95
N THR A 36 -7.92 -26.71 2.11
CA THR A 36 -8.70 -26.82 3.37
C THR A 36 -9.42 -25.53 3.74
N TYR A 37 -8.80 -24.38 3.52
CA TYR A 37 -9.40 -23.07 3.77
C TYR A 37 -9.79 -22.29 2.49
N SER A 38 -9.84 -22.96 1.36
CA SER A 38 -10.31 -22.34 0.11
C SER A 38 -11.82 -22.18 0.12
N GLY A 39 -12.32 -21.10 -0.46
CA GLY A 39 -13.76 -20.86 -0.61
C GLY A 39 -14.52 -20.64 0.70
N ILE A 40 -13.87 -20.15 1.75
CA ILE A 40 -14.55 -19.85 3.03
C ILE A 40 -15.69 -18.85 2.77
N PRO A 41 -16.97 -19.20 3.08
CA PRO A 41 -18.13 -18.38 2.72
C PRO A 41 -18.05 -16.93 3.23
N VAL A 42 -17.55 -16.72 4.45
CA VAL A 42 -17.39 -15.38 5.03
C VAL A 42 -16.41 -14.54 4.23
N ALA A 43 -15.28 -15.11 3.80
CA ALA A 43 -14.29 -14.40 3.00
C ALA A 43 -14.82 -14.07 1.60
N VAL A 44 -15.51 -15.03 0.96
CA VAL A 44 -16.14 -14.84 -0.35
C VAL A 44 -17.23 -13.77 -0.28
N SER A 45 -18.11 -13.81 0.72
CA SER A 45 -19.15 -12.80 0.90
C SER A 45 -18.57 -11.40 1.13
N ALA A 46 -17.51 -11.29 1.95
CA ALA A 46 -16.81 -10.02 2.15
C ALA A 46 -16.16 -9.51 0.85
N ALA A 47 -15.57 -10.39 0.05
CA ALA A 47 -14.98 -10.02 -1.23
C ALA A 47 -16.03 -9.51 -2.23
N LEU A 48 -17.17 -10.18 -2.34
CA LEU A 48 -18.27 -9.76 -3.21
C LEU A 48 -18.82 -8.40 -2.78
N ALA A 49 -19.08 -8.20 -1.49
CA ALA A 49 -19.57 -6.92 -0.96
C ALA A 49 -18.59 -5.77 -1.24
N VAL A 50 -17.27 -6.02 -1.15
CA VAL A 50 -16.25 -5.02 -1.50
C VAL A 50 -16.26 -4.70 -2.99
N GLN A 51 -16.44 -5.69 -3.88
CA GLN A 51 -16.57 -5.44 -5.32
C GLN A 51 -17.79 -4.59 -5.64
N GLU A 52 -18.94 -4.90 -5.05
CA GLU A 52 -20.18 -4.11 -5.21
C GLU A 52 -19.99 -2.64 -4.75
N ILE A 53 -19.27 -2.42 -3.64
CA ILE A 53 -18.94 -1.06 -3.17
C ILE A 53 -18.04 -0.36 -4.18
N PHE A 54 -17.02 -1.03 -4.72
CA PHE A 54 -16.08 -0.45 -5.69
C PHE A 54 -16.80 -0.01 -6.97
N GLU A 55 -17.76 -0.81 -7.45
CA GLU A 55 -18.57 -0.48 -8.62
C GLU A 55 -19.55 0.66 -8.30
N ARG A 56 -20.34 0.53 -7.22
CA ARG A 56 -21.38 1.51 -6.82
C ARG A 56 -20.81 2.90 -6.54
N GLU A 57 -19.63 2.97 -5.92
CA GLU A 57 -18.99 4.22 -5.53
C GLU A 57 -17.94 4.71 -6.52
N ASP A 58 -17.79 4.00 -7.63
CA ASP A 58 -16.82 4.32 -8.70
C ASP A 58 -15.41 4.61 -8.18
N ILE A 59 -14.95 3.75 -7.25
CA ILE A 59 -13.72 3.93 -6.47
C ILE A 59 -12.49 4.13 -7.36
N PHE A 60 -12.38 3.41 -8.48
CA PHE A 60 -11.23 3.54 -9.37
C PHE A 60 -11.13 4.91 -10.04
N ASN A 61 -12.25 5.49 -10.50
CA ASN A 61 -12.26 6.84 -11.06
C ASN A 61 -12.04 7.89 -9.96
N ARG A 62 -12.58 7.69 -8.77
CA ARG A 62 -12.29 8.54 -7.62
C ARG A 62 -10.79 8.61 -7.34
N VAL A 63 -10.10 7.45 -7.27
CA VAL A 63 -8.65 7.38 -7.08
C VAL A 63 -7.90 8.07 -8.22
N LYS A 64 -8.29 7.82 -9.48
CA LYS A 64 -7.71 8.47 -10.65
C LYS A 64 -7.81 10.00 -10.58
N ASN A 65 -8.95 10.52 -10.16
CA ASN A 65 -9.19 11.96 -10.07
C ASN A 65 -8.40 12.65 -8.97
N ILE A 66 -8.10 11.96 -7.86
CA ILE A 66 -7.37 12.53 -6.71
C ILE A 66 -5.87 12.25 -6.75
N SER A 67 -5.41 11.31 -7.59
CA SER A 67 -4.02 10.86 -7.61
C SER A 67 -3.01 11.98 -7.92
N ASN A 68 -3.34 12.90 -8.83
CA ASN A 68 -2.48 14.04 -9.13
C ASN A 68 -2.31 14.97 -7.92
N TYR A 69 -3.40 15.23 -7.20
CA TYR A 69 -3.36 16.03 -5.98
C TYR A 69 -2.47 15.39 -4.89
N PHE A 70 -2.60 14.08 -4.72
CA PHE A 70 -1.73 13.34 -3.82
C PHE A 70 -0.26 13.39 -4.26
N GLN A 71 0.00 13.23 -5.56
CA GLN A 71 1.34 13.34 -6.13
C GLN A 71 1.96 14.71 -5.86
N GLU A 72 1.26 15.79 -6.16
CA GLU A 72 1.74 17.16 -5.91
C GLU A 72 2.06 17.39 -4.44
N GLY A 73 1.14 16.98 -3.55
CA GLY A 73 1.35 17.05 -2.11
C GLY A 73 2.57 16.26 -1.64
N LEU A 74 2.70 15.00 -2.09
CA LEU A 74 3.82 14.15 -1.72
C LEU A 74 5.16 14.71 -2.22
N HIS A 75 5.21 15.15 -3.48
CA HIS A 75 6.42 15.72 -4.08
C HIS A 75 6.79 17.10 -3.52
N SER A 76 5.86 17.80 -2.87
CA SER A 76 6.16 19.04 -2.15
C SER A 76 7.10 18.84 -0.95
N LEU A 77 7.28 17.59 -0.50
CA LEU A 77 8.20 17.26 0.58
C LEU A 77 9.66 17.19 0.13
N LYS A 78 9.94 17.24 -1.18
CA LYS A 78 11.29 17.13 -1.75
C LYS A 78 12.24 18.26 -1.30
N ASP A 79 11.71 19.36 -0.77
CA ASP A 79 12.48 20.47 -0.20
C ASP A 79 13.17 20.11 1.12
N ILE A 80 12.86 18.97 1.75
CA ILE A 80 13.42 18.54 3.02
C ILE A 80 14.74 17.83 2.80
N GLU A 81 15.81 18.32 3.42
CA GLU A 81 17.22 17.92 3.16
C GLU A 81 17.50 16.41 3.26
N CYS A 82 16.78 15.67 4.10
CA CYS A 82 17.00 14.24 4.29
C CYS A 82 16.21 13.36 3.30
N ILE A 83 15.47 13.95 2.37
CA ILE A 83 14.74 13.20 1.36
C ILE A 83 15.62 13.01 0.13
N GLU A 84 15.93 11.77 -0.18
CA GLU A 84 16.74 11.39 -1.34
C GLU A 84 15.89 11.30 -2.60
N SER A 85 14.78 10.59 -2.54
CA SER A 85 13.87 10.43 -3.67
C SER A 85 12.41 10.33 -3.24
N ILE A 86 11.50 10.71 -4.15
CA ILE A 86 10.06 10.53 -4.00
C ILE A 86 9.52 9.92 -5.28
N ARG A 87 8.71 8.89 -5.14
CA ARG A 87 8.02 8.22 -6.24
C ARG A 87 6.60 7.88 -5.85
N ASN A 88 5.69 7.80 -6.82
CA ASN A 88 4.31 7.38 -6.58
C ASN A 88 3.67 6.75 -7.81
N TYR A 89 2.63 5.98 -7.56
CA TYR A 89 1.68 5.50 -8.54
C TYR A 89 0.27 5.54 -7.93
N GLY A 90 -0.63 6.33 -8.52
CA GLY A 90 -1.94 6.59 -7.90
C GLY A 90 -1.80 7.13 -6.48
N LEU A 91 -2.43 6.46 -5.51
CA LEU A 91 -2.35 6.77 -4.08
C LEU A 91 -1.27 5.96 -3.33
N LEU A 92 -0.38 5.29 -4.03
CA LEU A 92 0.77 4.63 -3.41
C LEU A 92 2.01 5.51 -3.58
N GLY A 93 2.58 5.98 -2.49
CA GLY A 93 3.78 6.80 -2.46
C GLY A 93 4.95 6.11 -1.76
N GLY A 94 6.16 6.43 -2.22
CA GLY A 94 7.42 6.02 -1.59
C GLY A 94 8.34 7.22 -1.42
N ILE A 95 8.94 7.35 -0.25
CA ILE A 95 9.93 8.38 0.07
C ILE A 95 11.19 7.67 0.58
N ASP A 96 12.31 7.84 -0.10
CA ASP A 96 13.61 7.36 0.38
C ASP A 96 14.26 8.44 1.24
N ILE A 97 14.72 8.03 2.42
CA ILE A 97 15.35 8.89 3.40
C ILE A 97 16.86 8.68 3.34
N GLN A 98 17.59 9.76 3.18
CA GLN A 98 19.05 9.72 3.25
C GLN A 98 19.51 9.27 4.64
N MET A 99 20.43 8.32 4.65
CA MET A 99 21.00 7.80 5.88
C MET A 99 21.83 8.86 6.61
N MET A 100 21.48 9.09 7.89
CA MET A 100 22.26 9.94 8.78
C MET A 100 23.17 9.12 9.71
N ASP A 101 22.92 7.78 9.84
CA ASP A 101 23.64 6.87 10.75
C ASP A 101 23.83 5.51 10.06
N LYS A 102 23.13 4.46 10.49
CA LYS A 102 23.31 3.08 9.99
C LYS A 102 22.28 2.73 8.92
N PRO A 103 22.69 2.04 7.84
CA PRO A 103 21.78 1.56 6.80
C PRO A 103 20.58 0.78 7.36
N GLY A 104 19.38 1.00 6.77
CA GLY A 104 18.17 0.27 7.08
C GLY A 104 17.43 0.73 8.33
N LYS A 105 17.85 1.81 8.99
CA LYS A 105 17.23 2.30 10.24
C LYS A 105 16.54 3.64 10.12
N ALA A 106 16.88 4.46 9.12
CA ALA A 106 16.34 5.80 8.99
C ALA A 106 14.81 5.80 8.85
N GLY A 107 14.25 4.95 8.01
CA GLY A 107 12.80 4.84 7.83
C GLY A 107 12.05 4.57 9.14
N PHE A 108 12.55 3.69 10.00
CA PHE A 108 11.92 3.41 11.28
C PHE A 108 12.02 4.58 12.27
N GLN A 109 13.12 5.32 12.25
CA GLN A 109 13.27 6.50 13.11
C GLN A 109 12.30 7.61 12.67
N VAL A 110 12.21 7.88 11.36
CA VAL A 110 11.23 8.84 10.81
C VAL A 110 9.80 8.39 11.10
N TYR A 111 9.50 7.10 10.96
CA TYR A 111 8.18 6.54 11.29
C TYR A 111 7.75 6.91 12.71
N LYS A 112 8.63 6.76 13.70
CA LYS A 112 8.31 7.12 15.10
C LYS A 112 7.89 8.58 15.25
N GLU A 113 8.58 9.48 14.56
CA GLU A 113 8.26 10.92 14.62
C GLU A 113 6.97 11.24 13.84
N CYS A 114 6.73 10.56 12.72
CA CYS A 114 5.46 10.65 12.00
C CYS A 114 4.29 10.14 12.84
N TYR A 115 4.48 9.02 13.55
CA TYR A 115 3.46 8.47 14.45
C TYR A 115 3.12 9.43 15.58
N LYS A 116 4.12 10.05 16.22
CA LYS A 116 3.93 11.11 17.23
C LYS A 116 3.23 12.34 16.65
N ALA A 117 3.46 12.65 15.38
CA ALA A 117 2.77 13.73 14.67
C ALA A 117 1.32 13.37 14.30
N GLY A 118 0.90 12.12 14.48
CA GLY A 118 -0.46 11.63 14.23
C GLY A 118 -0.70 11.07 12.83
N VAL A 119 0.35 10.59 12.14
CA VAL A 119 0.22 9.85 10.89
C VAL A 119 0.94 8.50 10.98
N ASN A 120 0.21 7.43 10.67
CA ASN A 120 0.75 6.08 10.62
C ASN A 120 1.17 5.75 9.18
N ILE A 121 2.42 5.37 8.99
CA ILE A 121 3.02 5.02 7.71
C ILE A 121 3.79 3.70 7.83
N LYS A 122 4.15 3.08 6.73
CA LYS A 122 4.95 1.85 6.76
C LYS A 122 6.42 2.14 6.47
N PRO A 123 7.33 1.96 7.44
CA PRO A 123 8.77 2.01 7.19
C PRO A 123 9.24 0.71 6.52
N THR A 124 10.19 0.81 5.59
CA THR A 124 10.85 -0.33 4.94
C THR A 124 12.31 0.03 4.69
N GLY A 125 13.22 -0.46 5.52
CA GLY A 125 14.61 -0.01 5.49
C GLY A 125 14.72 1.50 5.69
N ASP A 126 15.32 2.19 4.73
CA ASP A 126 15.44 3.64 4.72
C ASP A 126 14.34 4.33 3.91
N ALA A 127 13.27 3.60 3.57
CA ALA A 127 12.13 4.12 2.83
C ALA A 127 10.86 4.19 3.69
N LEU A 128 9.96 5.10 3.32
CA LEU A 128 8.62 5.25 3.85
C LEU A 128 7.61 4.93 2.77
N ILE A 129 6.61 4.12 3.09
CA ILE A 129 5.49 3.83 2.19
C ILE A 129 4.25 4.54 2.72
N ILE A 130 3.64 5.36 1.86
CA ILE A 130 2.43 6.12 2.12
C ILE A 130 1.32 5.58 1.21
N ALA A 131 0.28 5.02 1.81
CA ALA A 131 -0.84 4.44 1.08
C ALA A 131 -2.16 4.81 1.78
N PRO A 132 -2.68 6.02 1.54
CA PRO A 132 -3.95 6.44 2.12
C PRO A 132 -5.11 5.61 1.59
N PRO A 133 -6.18 5.41 2.37
CA PRO A 133 -7.39 4.74 1.91
C PRO A 133 -7.99 5.41 0.68
N PHE A 134 -8.59 4.63 -0.22
CA PHE A 134 -9.20 5.15 -1.46
C PHE A 134 -10.36 6.13 -1.24
N ILE A 135 -10.93 6.15 -0.04
CA ILE A 135 -11.99 7.09 0.34
C ILE A 135 -11.48 8.46 0.78
N CYS A 136 -10.16 8.66 0.88
CA CYS A 136 -9.58 9.95 1.22
C CYS A 136 -9.99 11.04 0.24
N ASP A 137 -10.22 12.23 0.78
CA ASP A 137 -10.42 13.47 0.03
C ASP A 137 -9.17 14.36 0.11
N LYS A 138 -9.23 15.54 -0.51
CA LYS A 138 -8.12 16.50 -0.51
C LYS A 138 -7.73 16.93 0.89
N LYS A 139 -8.70 17.15 1.80
CA LYS A 139 -8.45 17.54 3.18
C LYS A 139 -7.67 16.46 3.93
N ASN A 140 -8.00 15.20 3.72
CA ASN A 140 -7.26 14.08 4.33
C ASN A 140 -5.83 14.01 3.79
N ILE A 141 -5.65 14.25 2.48
CA ILE A 141 -4.31 14.28 1.86
C ILE A 141 -3.48 15.43 2.45
N ASP A 142 -4.04 16.64 2.55
CA ASP A 142 -3.37 17.79 3.14
C ASP A 142 -2.91 17.49 4.57
N GLU A 143 -3.78 16.90 5.39
CA GLU A 143 -3.47 16.50 6.76
C GLU A 143 -2.32 15.48 6.81
N ILE A 144 -2.35 14.47 5.92
CA ILE A 144 -1.28 13.46 5.82
C ILE A 144 0.06 14.14 5.47
N ILE A 145 0.08 15.00 4.46
CA ILE A 145 1.30 15.68 4.00
C ILE A 145 1.85 16.62 5.08
N GLU A 146 0.99 17.37 5.77
CA GLU A 146 1.40 18.23 6.88
C GLU A 146 2.06 17.44 8.02
N LYS A 147 1.43 16.33 8.43
CA LYS A 147 1.95 15.45 9.48
C LYS A 147 3.23 14.75 9.09
N LEU A 148 3.35 14.31 7.82
CA LEU A 148 4.60 13.77 7.27
C LEU A 148 5.71 14.81 7.34
N ARG A 149 5.47 16.03 6.86
CA ARG A 149 6.43 17.15 6.91
C ARG A 149 6.90 17.43 8.33
N LYS A 150 5.97 17.45 9.28
CA LYS A 150 6.27 17.65 10.71
C LYS A 150 7.14 16.52 11.27
N GLY A 151 6.76 15.26 11.02
CA GLY A 151 7.49 14.10 11.50
C GLY A 151 8.91 14.00 10.93
N ILE A 152 9.07 14.22 9.63
CA ILE A 152 10.38 14.19 8.96
C ILE A 152 11.28 15.33 9.49
N LYS A 153 10.75 16.56 9.65
CA LYS A 153 11.50 17.66 10.23
C LYS A 153 11.89 17.44 11.69
N ASN A 154 11.05 16.74 12.47
CA ASN A 154 11.40 16.38 13.85
C ASN A 154 12.55 15.36 13.87
N TYR A 155 12.52 14.36 12.97
CA TYR A 155 13.62 13.41 12.85
C TYR A 155 14.96 14.11 12.58
N ILE A 156 15.01 15.07 11.69
CA ILE A 156 16.24 15.83 11.40
C ILE A 156 16.78 16.52 12.66
N LYS A 157 15.90 17.10 13.50
CA LYS A 157 16.30 17.80 14.72
C LYS A 157 16.91 16.88 15.78
N ILE A 158 16.48 15.62 15.86
CA ILE A 158 16.99 14.65 16.84
C ILE A 158 18.18 13.85 16.34
N SER A 159 18.46 13.94 15.04
CA SER A 159 19.59 13.24 14.39
C SER A 159 20.85 14.13 14.24
N LYS A 160 20.71 15.40 14.51
CA LYS A 160 21.80 16.41 14.66
C LYS A 160 22.23 16.50 16.11
#